data_e2d9214c4c50f01444bf63d75c9988cc
#
_entry.id   e2d9214c4c50f01444bf63d75c9988cc
#
_cell.length_a   1.000
_cell.length_b   1.000
_cell.length_c   1.000
_cell.angle_alpha   90.00
_cell.angle_beta   90.00
_cell.angle_gamma   90.00
#
_symmetry.space_group_name_H-M   'P 1'
#
loop_
_entity.id
_entity.type
_entity.pdbx_description
1 polymer ?
#
loop_
_entity_poly.entity_id
_entity_poly.type
_entity_poly.pdbx_seq_one_letter_code
_entity_poly.pdbx_strand_id
1 'polypeptide(L)'
;MTQSDVIIIGGGIIGLATAHELCRLHPHLSLTLLEKEEKLAQHQTGHNSGVLHSGIYYRPGSLKAQNCREGKRRIEQFCMEEGISHEICGKVIVALDESELPALETIYQRGVENGILCEMIDAERLHELEPHVAGIKAIHVPEAGIVDYRQVCARMAEKVETKDGNQILLASKVVQMNMAGNRVVVSTSRGEHE
;
A
#
# COMPACT_ATOMS: atom_id res chain seq x y z
N MET A 1 -30.20 -10.63 8.55
CA MET A 1 -28.94 -11.11 7.94
C MET A 1 -28.75 -10.30 6.69
N THR A 2 -27.63 -9.61 6.56
CA THR A 2 -27.31 -8.82 5.35
C THR A 2 -26.68 -9.74 4.34
N GLN A 3 -27.17 -9.73 3.10
CA GLN A 3 -26.61 -10.54 2.01
C GLN A 3 -25.76 -9.66 1.10
N SER A 4 -24.63 -10.21 0.65
CA SER A 4 -23.74 -9.58 -0.31
C SER A 4 -23.13 -10.62 -1.24
N ASP A 5 -22.78 -10.24 -2.46
CA ASP A 5 -22.07 -11.12 -3.39
C ASP A 5 -20.63 -11.38 -2.92
N VAL A 6 -20.03 -10.38 -2.25
CA VAL A 6 -18.66 -10.45 -1.75
C VAL A 6 -18.55 -9.87 -0.33
N ILE A 7 -17.89 -10.60 0.57
CA ILE A 7 -17.50 -10.10 1.90
C ILE A 7 -15.99 -9.97 1.95
N ILE A 8 -15.50 -8.79 2.33
CA ILE A 8 -14.08 -8.52 2.56
C ILE A 8 -13.84 -8.32 4.05
N ILE A 9 -12.84 -9.01 4.60
CA ILE A 9 -12.49 -8.94 6.03
C ILE A 9 -11.21 -8.12 6.17
N GLY A 10 -11.32 -6.97 6.82
CA GLY A 10 -10.25 -6.03 7.14
C GLY A 10 -10.31 -4.72 6.36
N GLY A 11 -10.37 -3.60 7.09
CA GLY A 11 -10.44 -2.22 6.58
C GLY A 11 -9.09 -1.52 6.48
N GLY A 12 -8.02 -2.30 6.24
CA GLY A 12 -6.70 -1.76 5.86
C GLY A 12 -6.60 -1.53 4.36
N ILE A 13 -5.43 -1.03 3.91
CA ILE A 13 -5.20 -0.67 2.50
C ILE A 13 -5.47 -1.83 1.53
N ILE A 14 -5.14 -3.08 1.90
CA ILE A 14 -5.35 -4.25 1.04
C ILE A 14 -6.85 -4.51 0.85
N GLY A 15 -7.63 -4.53 1.94
CA GLY A 15 -9.08 -4.76 1.86
C GLY A 15 -9.79 -3.65 1.08
N LEU A 16 -9.45 -2.39 1.37
CA LEU A 16 -10.05 -1.23 0.71
C LEU A 16 -9.68 -1.14 -0.77
N ALA A 17 -8.41 -1.40 -1.13
CA ALA A 17 -8.00 -1.44 -2.53
C ALA A 17 -8.69 -2.59 -3.29
N THR A 18 -8.86 -3.75 -2.64
CA THR A 18 -9.60 -4.88 -3.22
C THR A 18 -11.07 -4.51 -3.43
N ALA A 19 -11.72 -3.89 -2.42
CA ALA A 19 -13.09 -3.42 -2.54
C ALA A 19 -13.25 -2.41 -3.68
N HIS A 20 -12.39 -1.40 -3.72
CA HIS A 20 -12.40 -0.37 -4.75
C HIS A 20 -12.24 -0.96 -6.18
N GLU A 21 -11.28 -1.88 -6.38
CA GLU A 21 -11.07 -2.53 -7.69
C GLU A 21 -12.25 -3.43 -8.07
N LEU A 22 -12.84 -4.17 -7.12
CA LEU A 22 -14.05 -4.97 -7.39
C LEU A 22 -15.21 -4.08 -7.81
N CYS A 23 -15.44 -2.97 -7.13
CA CYS A 23 -16.47 -2.01 -7.50
C CYS A 23 -16.25 -1.44 -8.91
N ARG A 24 -15.01 -1.27 -9.32
CA ARG A 24 -14.66 -0.74 -10.65
C ARG A 24 -14.83 -1.77 -11.74
N LEU A 25 -14.37 -3.01 -11.52
CA LEU A 25 -14.35 -4.09 -12.51
C LEU A 25 -15.69 -4.85 -12.58
N HIS A 26 -16.41 -4.93 -11.47
CA HIS A 26 -17.65 -5.69 -11.32
C HIS A 26 -18.74 -4.83 -10.67
N PRO A 27 -19.22 -3.78 -11.34
CA PRO A 27 -20.14 -2.79 -10.75
C PRO A 27 -21.52 -3.35 -10.38
N HIS A 28 -21.84 -4.57 -10.81
CA HIS A 28 -23.09 -5.27 -10.48
C HIS A 28 -23.02 -6.05 -9.17
N LEU A 29 -21.84 -6.26 -8.60
CA LEU A 29 -21.70 -6.98 -7.34
C LEU A 29 -21.96 -6.04 -6.15
N SER A 30 -22.69 -6.56 -5.18
CA SER A 30 -22.82 -5.98 -3.84
C SER A 30 -21.68 -6.43 -2.94
N LEU A 31 -21.16 -5.51 -2.12
CA LEU A 31 -19.97 -5.75 -1.31
C LEU A 31 -20.19 -5.31 0.13
N THR A 32 -19.82 -6.18 1.08
CA THR A 32 -19.71 -5.84 2.50
C THR A 32 -18.25 -5.95 2.94
N LEU A 33 -17.68 -4.83 3.46
CA LEU A 33 -16.38 -4.83 4.12
C LEU A 33 -16.56 -4.81 5.63
N LEU A 34 -15.96 -5.77 6.33
CA LEU A 34 -16.02 -5.92 7.78
C LEU A 34 -14.69 -5.50 8.41
N GLU A 35 -14.70 -4.50 9.28
CA GLU A 35 -13.54 -4.07 10.07
C GLU A 35 -13.81 -4.22 11.56
N LYS A 36 -12.87 -4.81 12.29
CA LYS A 36 -13.00 -5.06 13.73
C LYS A 36 -12.89 -3.81 14.59
N GLU A 37 -12.13 -2.82 14.12
CA GLU A 37 -11.91 -1.56 14.84
C GLU A 37 -13.03 -0.55 14.56
N GLU A 38 -13.09 0.50 15.36
CA GLU A 38 -14.05 1.61 15.20
C GLU A 38 -13.69 2.55 14.04
N LYS A 39 -12.48 2.40 13.47
CA LYS A 39 -11.99 3.21 12.34
C LYS A 39 -11.21 2.34 11.37
N LEU A 40 -11.12 2.78 10.13
CA LEU A 40 -10.28 2.18 9.09
C LEU A 40 -8.79 2.45 9.35
N ALA A 41 -7.93 1.62 8.78
CA ALA A 41 -6.48 1.79 8.77
C ALA A 41 -5.82 1.91 10.15
N GLN A 42 -6.37 1.27 11.18
CA GLN A 42 -5.88 1.39 12.56
C GLN A 42 -4.61 0.58 12.86
N HIS A 43 -4.24 -0.36 11.98
CA HIS A 43 -3.08 -1.22 12.17
C HIS A 43 -1.94 -0.82 11.23
N GLN A 44 -1.32 -1.78 10.54
CA GLN A 44 -0.14 -1.57 9.70
C GLN A 44 -0.28 -0.40 8.71
N THR A 45 -1.46 -0.23 8.13
CA THR A 45 -1.73 0.85 7.18
C THR A 45 -1.62 2.25 7.80
N GLY A 46 -2.01 2.40 9.06
CA GLY A 46 -1.93 3.66 9.78
C GLY A 46 -0.62 3.86 10.56
N HIS A 47 0.26 2.84 10.60
CA HIS A 47 1.51 2.82 11.37
C HIS A 47 2.67 2.34 10.48
N ASN A 48 2.94 3.08 9.41
CA ASN A 48 4.03 2.84 8.46
C ASN A 48 4.76 4.15 8.17
N SER A 49 5.83 4.08 7.38
CA SER A 49 6.66 5.25 7.02
C SER A 49 6.04 6.15 5.94
N GLY A 50 4.90 5.78 5.38
CA GLY A 50 4.27 6.54 4.28
C GLY A 50 4.99 6.47 2.94
N VAL A 51 6.03 5.67 2.80
CA VAL A 51 6.88 5.67 1.61
C VAL A 51 6.19 5.03 0.41
N LEU A 52 6.22 5.74 -0.71
CA LEU A 52 5.93 5.22 -2.06
C LEU A 52 7.19 4.54 -2.58
N HIS A 53 7.30 3.24 -2.33
CA HIS A 53 8.49 2.47 -2.65
C HIS A 53 8.67 2.27 -4.16
N SER A 54 9.90 2.45 -4.66
CA SER A 54 10.28 2.18 -6.05
C SER A 54 10.44 0.68 -6.37
N GLY A 55 10.68 -0.16 -5.35
CA GLY A 55 10.95 -1.60 -5.53
C GLY A 55 12.44 -1.96 -5.68
N ILE A 56 13.35 -1.03 -5.40
CA ILE A 56 14.81 -1.16 -5.59
C ILE A 56 15.42 -2.40 -4.91
N TYR A 57 14.86 -2.85 -3.79
CA TYR A 57 15.36 -4.01 -3.04
C TYR A 57 14.96 -5.37 -3.63
N TYR A 58 13.95 -5.41 -4.51
CA TYR A 58 13.38 -6.66 -4.96
C TYR A 58 14.21 -7.31 -6.05
N ARG A 59 14.20 -8.66 -6.06
CA ARG A 59 14.85 -9.44 -7.10
C ARG A 59 14.28 -9.04 -8.48
N PRO A 60 15.16 -8.69 -9.44
CA PRO A 60 14.74 -8.34 -10.79
C PRO A 60 13.89 -9.41 -11.45
N GLY A 61 12.87 -8.98 -12.19
CA GLY A 61 11.91 -9.88 -12.86
C GLY A 61 10.91 -10.58 -11.95
N SER A 62 11.00 -10.44 -10.62
CA SER A 62 10.04 -11.05 -9.70
C SER A 62 8.68 -10.35 -9.77
N LEU A 63 7.60 -11.10 -9.49
CA LEU A 63 6.26 -10.53 -9.34
C LEU A 63 6.22 -9.39 -8.31
N LYS A 64 7.06 -9.50 -7.26
CA LYS A 64 7.15 -8.48 -6.21
C LYS A 64 7.71 -7.16 -6.74
N ALA A 65 8.73 -7.20 -7.61
CA ALA A 65 9.29 -6.02 -8.27
C ALA A 65 8.26 -5.40 -9.23
N GLN A 66 7.62 -6.22 -10.05
CA GLN A 66 6.61 -5.78 -11.03
C GLN A 66 5.41 -5.15 -10.32
N ASN A 67 4.85 -5.82 -9.30
CA ASN A 67 3.71 -5.32 -8.54
C ASN A 67 4.03 -4.04 -7.76
N CYS A 68 5.27 -3.88 -7.26
CA CYS A 68 5.67 -2.65 -6.58
C CYS A 68 5.69 -1.47 -7.54
N ARG A 69 6.26 -1.61 -8.73
CA ARG A 69 6.30 -0.55 -9.74
C ARG A 69 4.90 -0.16 -10.23
N GLU A 70 4.10 -1.15 -10.59
CA GLU A 70 2.73 -0.89 -11.05
C GLU A 70 1.88 -0.31 -9.91
N GLY A 71 2.01 -0.83 -8.69
CA GLY A 71 1.31 -0.32 -7.51
C GLY A 71 1.67 1.14 -7.20
N LYS A 72 2.96 1.50 -7.29
CA LYS A 72 3.42 2.90 -7.13
C LYS A 72 2.73 3.81 -8.15
N ARG A 73 2.81 3.46 -9.44
CA ARG A 73 2.17 4.23 -10.52
C ARG A 73 0.66 4.42 -10.30
N ARG A 74 -0.04 3.36 -9.89
CA ARG A 74 -1.49 3.42 -9.63
C ARG A 74 -1.84 4.27 -8.42
N ILE A 75 -1.07 4.20 -7.35
CA ILE A 75 -1.30 5.04 -6.16
C ILE A 75 -1.03 6.51 -6.48
N GLU A 76 0.03 6.84 -7.19
CA GLU A 76 0.30 8.21 -7.63
C GLU A 76 -0.84 8.76 -8.49
N GLN A 77 -1.30 7.97 -9.46
CA GLN A 77 -2.44 8.33 -10.30
C GLN A 77 -3.70 8.54 -9.46
N PHE A 78 -4.01 7.62 -8.55
CA PHE A 78 -5.16 7.74 -7.65
C PHE A 78 -5.07 8.99 -6.77
N CYS A 79 -3.90 9.29 -6.22
CA CYS A 79 -3.70 10.50 -5.42
C CYS A 79 -3.94 11.78 -6.24
N MET A 80 -3.45 11.83 -7.48
CA MET A 80 -3.69 12.96 -8.38
C MET A 80 -5.18 13.12 -8.73
N GLU A 81 -5.85 12.03 -9.09
CA GLU A 81 -7.27 12.04 -9.46
C GLU A 81 -8.18 12.42 -8.29
N GLU A 82 -7.82 12.03 -7.08
CA GLU A 82 -8.64 12.23 -5.88
C GLU A 82 -8.20 13.42 -5.02
N GLY A 83 -7.19 14.19 -5.46
CA GLY A 83 -6.69 15.36 -4.73
C GLY A 83 -6.00 15.03 -3.41
N ILE A 84 -5.41 13.83 -3.29
CA ILE A 84 -4.66 13.42 -2.10
C ILE A 84 -3.23 13.96 -2.20
N SER A 85 -2.80 14.67 -1.16
CA SER A 85 -1.43 15.20 -1.09
C SER A 85 -0.41 14.07 -1.03
N HIS A 86 0.55 14.11 -1.94
CA HIS A 86 1.71 13.24 -1.98
C HIS A 86 2.90 14.01 -2.54
N GLU A 87 4.10 13.55 -2.23
CA GLU A 87 5.33 14.22 -2.65
C GLU A 87 6.34 13.19 -3.18
N ILE A 88 6.92 13.48 -4.32
CA ILE A 88 8.05 12.71 -4.86
C ILE A 88 9.33 13.42 -4.42
N CYS A 89 9.74 13.15 -3.20
CA CYS A 89 10.87 13.80 -2.53
C CYS A 89 12.19 13.05 -2.67
N GLY A 90 12.18 11.86 -3.27
CA GLY A 90 13.33 10.97 -3.33
C GLY A 90 13.59 10.24 -2.01
N LYS A 91 14.67 9.47 -2.00
CA LYS A 91 15.26 8.86 -0.80
C LYS A 91 16.73 8.54 -1.04
N VAL A 92 17.49 8.38 0.03
CA VAL A 92 18.84 7.86 0.01
C VAL A 92 18.93 6.49 0.71
N ILE A 93 19.84 5.64 0.25
CA ILE A 93 20.20 4.37 0.89
C ILE A 93 21.69 4.48 1.15
N VAL A 94 22.10 4.45 2.41
CA VAL A 94 23.42 4.87 2.85
C VAL A 94 24.25 3.68 3.29
N ALA A 95 25.54 3.65 2.91
CA ALA A 95 26.57 2.82 3.53
C ALA A 95 27.34 3.67 4.55
N LEU A 96 27.42 3.21 5.79
CA LEU A 96 28.09 3.92 6.88
C LEU A 96 29.59 3.65 6.86
N ASP A 97 30.00 2.46 6.42
CA ASP A 97 31.40 2.04 6.36
C ASP A 97 31.65 1.11 5.14
N GLU A 98 32.93 0.73 4.94
CA GLU A 98 33.34 -0.10 3.82
C GLU A 98 32.71 -1.50 3.79
N SER A 99 32.33 -2.04 4.93
CA SER A 99 31.71 -3.38 5.01
C SER A 99 30.34 -3.43 4.38
N GLU A 100 29.64 -2.30 4.29
CA GLU A 100 28.31 -2.16 3.70
C GLU A 100 28.33 -1.91 2.17
N LEU A 101 29.48 -1.53 1.60
CA LEU A 101 29.61 -1.22 0.16
C LEU A 101 29.16 -2.38 -0.76
N PRO A 102 29.49 -3.66 -0.50
CA PRO A 102 29.03 -4.77 -1.35
C PRO A 102 27.51 -4.93 -1.36
N ALA A 103 26.86 -4.69 -0.21
CA ALA A 103 25.41 -4.73 -0.09
C ALA A 103 24.78 -3.55 -0.85
N LEU A 104 25.34 -2.34 -0.71
CA LEU A 104 24.90 -1.15 -1.42
C LEU A 104 24.99 -1.36 -2.94
N GLU A 105 26.12 -1.90 -3.46
CA GLU A 105 26.30 -2.21 -4.87
C GLU A 105 25.26 -3.21 -5.36
N THR A 106 24.97 -4.26 -4.57
CA THR A 106 23.94 -5.24 -4.91
C THR A 106 22.54 -4.60 -5.05
N ILE A 107 22.21 -3.66 -4.17
CA ILE A 107 20.95 -2.92 -4.23
C ILE A 107 20.91 -2.03 -5.48
N TYR A 108 22.01 -1.34 -5.77
CA TYR A 108 22.13 -0.50 -6.96
C TYR A 108 21.89 -1.29 -8.25
N GLN A 109 22.57 -2.42 -8.41
CA GLN A 109 22.42 -3.28 -9.59
C GLN A 109 20.97 -3.78 -9.74
N ARG A 110 20.31 -4.17 -8.64
CA ARG A 110 18.88 -4.52 -8.67
C ARG A 110 18.01 -3.34 -9.10
N GLY A 111 18.34 -2.13 -8.66
CA GLY A 111 17.65 -0.92 -9.08
C GLY A 111 17.73 -0.72 -10.59
N VAL A 112 18.94 -0.77 -11.13
CA VAL A 112 19.19 -0.64 -12.58
C VAL A 112 18.47 -1.72 -13.38
N GLU A 113 18.59 -2.99 -12.98
CA GLU A 113 17.93 -4.12 -13.64
C GLU A 113 16.38 -4.06 -13.55
N ASN A 114 15.85 -3.50 -12.49
CA ASN A 114 14.40 -3.22 -12.36
C ASN A 114 13.96 -1.97 -13.13
N GLY A 115 14.89 -1.23 -13.77
CA GLY A 115 14.62 0.00 -14.50
C GLY A 115 14.17 1.15 -13.59
N ILE A 116 14.70 1.20 -12.36
CA ILE A 116 14.44 2.25 -11.38
C ILE A 116 15.48 3.36 -11.61
N LEU A 117 15.00 4.61 -11.63
CA LEU A 117 15.92 5.75 -11.66
C LEU A 117 16.65 5.81 -10.32
N CYS A 118 17.95 5.52 -10.35
CA CYS A 118 18.81 5.57 -9.17
C CYS A 118 20.24 5.87 -9.58
N GLU A 119 20.97 6.52 -8.72
CA GLU A 119 22.38 6.87 -8.92
C GLU A 119 23.22 6.57 -7.68
N MET A 120 24.46 6.14 -7.89
CA MET A 120 25.44 6.01 -6.82
C MET A 120 26.06 7.38 -6.56
N ILE A 121 26.01 7.84 -5.31
CA ILE A 121 26.53 9.16 -4.89
C ILE A 121 27.60 9.01 -3.79
N ASP A 122 28.51 9.97 -3.74
CA ASP A 122 29.53 10.08 -2.70
C ASP A 122 29.01 10.79 -1.44
N ALA A 123 29.90 10.91 -0.44
CA ALA A 123 29.56 11.54 0.83
C ALA A 123 29.23 13.03 0.71
N GLU A 124 29.87 13.74 -0.24
CA GLU A 124 29.63 15.17 -0.47
C GLU A 124 28.21 15.39 -1.00
N ARG A 125 27.84 14.63 -2.04
CA ARG A 125 26.50 14.69 -2.61
C ARG A 125 25.43 14.21 -1.65
N LEU A 126 25.73 13.20 -0.82
CA LEU A 126 24.84 12.75 0.25
C LEU A 126 24.55 13.88 1.24
N HIS A 127 25.61 14.60 1.67
CA HIS A 127 25.47 15.72 2.61
C HIS A 127 24.65 16.89 2.03
N GLU A 128 24.78 17.16 0.72
CA GLU A 128 23.94 18.17 0.05
C GLU A 128 22.44 17.80 0.08
N LEU A 129 22.11 16.53 -0.14
CA LEU A 129 20.71 16.05 -0.16
C LEU A 129 20.13 15.90 1.25
N GLU A 130 20.95 15.39 2.17
CA GLU A 130 20.55 15.06 3.53
C GLU A 130 21.62 15.54 4.54
N PRO A 131 21.62 16.81 4.93
CA PRO A 131 22.69 17.41 5.74
C PRO A 131 22.91 16.76 7.10
N HIS A 132 21.94 16.03 7.61
CA HIS A 132 22.00 15.36 8.92
C HIS A 132 22.34 13.87 8.83
N VAL A 133 22.56 13.34 7.64
CA VAL A 133 22.90 11.93 7.42
C VAL A 133 24.41 11.80 7.22
N ALA A 134 25.02 10.87 7.96
CA ALA A 134 26.42 10.49 7.80
C ALA A 134 26.52 9.19 6.99
N GLY A 135 27.54 9.09 6.11
CA GLY A 135 27.83 7.89 5.34
C GLY A 135 28.99 8.14 4.38
N ILE A 136 29.62 7.06 3.93
CA ILE A 136 30.76 7.14 2.98
C ILE A 136 30.31 7.08 1.53
N LYS A 137 29.13 6.49 1.28
CA LYS A 137 28.54 6.34 -0.06
C LYS A 137 27.04 6.07 0.07
N ALA A 138 26.27 6.44 -0.96
CA ALA A 138 24.84 6.19 -0.95
C ALA A 138 24.27 5.92 -2.34
N ILE A 139 23.05 5.40 -2.40
CA ILE A 139 22.21 5.39 -3.60
C ILE A 139 21.14 6.45 -3.43
N HIS A 140 21.07 7.39 -4.34
CA HIS A 140 19.94 8.32 -4.44
C HIS A 140 18.88 7.73 -5.37
N VAL A 141 17.61 7.74 -4.94
CA VAL A 141 16.45 7.24 -5.69
C VAL A 141 15.42 8.37 -5.80
N PRO A 142 15.55 9.25 -6.79
CA PRO A 142 14.73 10.46 -6.91
C PRO A 142 13.23 10.19 -7.12
N GLU A 143 12.87 9.03 -7.65
CA GLU A 143 11.48 8.66 -7.90
C GLU A 143 10.72 8.14 -6.66
N ALA A 144 11.37 7.96 -5.52
CA ALA A 144 10.69 7.60 -4.29
C ALA A 144 9.88 8.79 -3.75
N GLY A 145 8.82 8.51 -3.00
CA GLY A 145 7.98 9.58 -2.46
C GLY A 145 7.32 9.18 -1.16
N ILE A 146 6.45 10.05 -0.69
CA ILE A 146 5.65 9.85 0.53
C ILE A 146 4.17 10.16 0.28
N VAL A 147 3.30 9.47 1.00
CA VAL A 147 1.85 9.70 1.01
C VAL A 147 1.26 9.31 2.36
N ASP A 148 0.20 9.96 2.76
CA ASP A 148 -0.59 9.51 3.91
C ASP A 148 -1.57 8.40 3.46
N TYR A 149 -1.21 7.15 3.75
CA TYR A 149 -2.04 5.99 3.45
C TYR A 149 -3.39 5.97 4.17
N ARG A 150 -3.57 6.72 5.26
CA ARG A 150 -4.88 6.87 5.91
C ARG A 150 -5.83 7.68 5.03
N GLN A 151 -5.34 8.76 4.40
CA GLN A 151 -6.13 9.54 3.44
C GLN A 151 -6.49 8.70 2.21
N VAL A 152 -5.54 7.91 1.67
CA VAL A 152 -5.81 6.99 0.58
C VAL A 152 -6.92 6.00 0.94
N CYS A 153 -6.85 5.40 2.13
CA CYS A 153 -7.88 4.48 2.63
C CYS A 153 -9.23 5.15 2.79
N ALA A 154 -9.28 6.33 3.39
CA ALA A 154 -10.52 7.08 3.57
C ALA A 154 -11.20 7.37 2.21
N ARG A 155 -10.41 7.79 1.23
CA ARG A 155 -10.94 8.09 -0.11
C ARG A 155 -11.42 6.85 -0.85
N MET A 156 -10.70 5.72 -0.74
CA MET A 156 -11.16 4.45 -1.29
C MET A 156 -12.47 3.99 -0.64
N ALA A 157 -12.59 4.15 0.68
CA ALA A 157 -13.81 3.80 1.41
C ALA A 157 -15.01 4.63 0.95
N GLU A 158 -14.87 5.95 0.84
CA GLU A 158 -15.91 6.84 0.31
C GLU A 158 -16.38 6.36 -1.07
N LYS A 159 -15.46 6.02 -1.98
CA LYS A 159 -15.82 5.52 -3.31
C LYS A 159 -16.54 4.17 -3.29
N VAL A 160 -16.18 3.29 -2.36
CA VAL A 160 -16.90 2.02 -2.18
C VAL A 160 -18.33 2.28 -1.71
N GLU A 161 -18.52 3.17 -0.73
CA GLU A 161 -19.82 3.48 -0.14
C GLU A 161 -20.75 4.30 -1.05
N THR A 162 -20.22 4.99 -2.06
CA THR A 162 -21.05 5.69 -3.06
C THR A 162 -21.84 4.76 -3.97
N LYS A 163 -21.52 3.46 -4.00
CA LYS A 163 -22.25 2.49 -4.81
C LYS A 163 -23.36 1.83 -4.03
N ASP A 164 -24.56 1.83 -4.60
CA ASP A 164 -25.71 1.18 -4.02
C ASP A 164 -25.44 -0.30 -3.75
N GLY A 165 -25.86 -0.78 -2.60
CA GLY A 165 -25.67 -2.17 -2.17
C GLY A 165 -24.31 -2.46 -1.49
N ASN A 166 -23.39 -1.52 -1.50
CA ASN A 166 -22.13 -1.66 -0.79
C ASN A 166 -22.21 -1.07 0.63
N GLN A 167 -21.46 -1.66 1.55
CA GLN A 167 -21.37 -1.17 2.92
C GLN A 167 -20.01 -1.47 3.56
N ILE A 168 -19.58 -0.59 4.44
CA ILE A 168 -18.41 -0.77 5.30
C ILE A 168 -18.89 -0.80 6.75
N LEU A 169 -18.72 -1.93 7.43
CA LEU A 169 -19.16 -2.13 8.79
C LEU A 169 -17.98 -2.14 9.75
N LEU A 170 -17.85 -1.06 10.50
CA LEU A 170 -16.85 -0.88 11.55
C LEU A 170 -17.28 -1.57 12.85
N ALA A 171 -16.34 -1.79 13.78
CA ALA A 171 -16.53 -2.49 15.04
C ALA A 171 -17.18 -3.89 14.86
N SER A 172 -16.96 -4.51 13.70
CA SER A 172 -17.56 -5.78 13.26
C SER A 172 -16.52 -6.89 13.19
N LYS A 173 -16.00 -7.28 14.37
CA LYS A 173 -14.98 -8.32 14.48
C LYS A 173 -15.54 -9.66 14.02
N VAL A 174 -14.98 -10.24 12.96
CA VAL A 174 -15.31 -11.61 12.52
C VAL A 174 -14.83 -12.60 13.58
N VAL A 175 -15.73 -13.46 14.01
CA VAL A 175 -15.48 -14.49 15.03
C VAL A 175 -15.59 -15.90 14.49
N GLN A 176 -16.38 -16.10 13.42
CA GLN A 176 -16.58 -17.40 12.81
C GLN A 176 -16.99 -17.29 11.35
N MET A 177 -16.64 -18.29 10.56
CA MET A 177 -17.12 -18.47 9.19
C MET A 177 -17.56 -19.92 8.99
N ASN A 178 -18.73 -20.11 8.41
CA ASN A 178 -19.31 -21.42 8.15
C ASN A 178 -19.84 -21.50 6.72
N MET A 179 -19.75 -22.68 6.13
CA MET A 179 -20.44 -22.96 4.87
C MET A 179 -21.92 -23.29 5.14
N ALA A 180 -22.81 -22.63 4.43
CA ALA A 180 -24.25 -22.88 4.43
C ALA A 180 -24.71 -23.18 2.99
N GLY A 181 -24.64 -24.44 2.58
CA GLY A 181 -24.84 -24.82 1.20
C GLY A 181 -23.71 -24.32 0.30
N ASN A 182 -24.03 -23.45 -0.67
CA ASN A 182 -23.09 -22.83 -1.57
C ASN A 182 -22.67 -21.40 -1.17
N ARG A 183 -23.03 -20.97 0.06
CA ARG A 183 -22.76 -19.64 0.61
C ARG A 183 -21.88 -19.71 1.83
N VAL A 184 -21.28 -18.58 2.20
CA VAL A 184 -20.50 -18.44 3.41
C VAL A 184 -21.23 -17.52 4.38
N VAL A 185 -21.55 -18.03 5.58
CA VAL A 185 -22.07 -17.22 6.67
C VAL A 185 -20.92 -16.75 7.53
N VAL A 186 -20.79 -15.43 7.67
CA VAL A 186 -19.76 -14.77 8.47
C VAL A 186 -20.40 -14.20 9.73
N SER A 187 -20.08 -14.78 10.89
CA SER A 187 -20.53 -14.29 12.18
C SER A 187 -19.56 -13.25 12.73
N THR A 188 -20.10 -12.13 13.14
CA THR A 188 -19.34 -11.02 13.74
C THR A 188 -19.79 -10.75 15.17
N SER A 189 -19.07 -9.87 15.87
CA SER A 189 -19.48 -9.35 17.18
C SER A 189 -20.81 -8.58 17.16
N ARG A 190 -21.34 -8.24 15.98
CA ARG A 190 -22.57 -7.44 15.78
C ARG A 190 -23.70 -8.16 15.05
N GLY A 191 -23.49 -9.37 14.60
CA GLY A 191 -24.49 -10.14 13.88
C GLY A 191 -23.88 -11.00 12.77
N GLU A 192 -24.74 -11.52 11.90
CA GLU A 192 -24.37 -12.42 10.82
C GLU A 192 -24.57 -11.77 9.46
N HIS A 193 -23.66 -12.09 8.52
CA HIS A 193 -23.64 -11.65 7.14
C HIS A 193 -23.46 -12.86 6.22
N GLU A 194 -24.08 -12.82 5.05
CA GLU A 194 -24.05 -13.89 4.05
C GLU A 194 -23.69 -13.35 2.65
#